data_c5cbaf63bbd4955f7602512abcdd10ad
#
_entry.id   c5cbaf63bbd4955f7602512abcdd10ad
#
_cell.length_a   1.000
_cell.length_b   1.000
_cell.length_c   1.000
_cell.angle_alpha   90.00
_cell.angle_beta   90.00
_cell.angle_gamma   90.00
#
_symmetry.space_group_name_H-M   'P 1'
#
loop_
_entity.id
_entity.type
_entity.pdbx_description
1 polymer ?
#
loop_
_entity_poly.entity_id
_entity_poly.type
_entity_poly.pdbx_seq_one_letter_code
_entity_poly.pdbx_strand_id
1 'polypeptide(L)'
;MRPRPLSSFWAKYQTDAQVDEAFAALQAYWKQLLARYTVDSADEKVNRMVNTWNQYQCMVTFNMSRSASYYESGIGRGMGFRDSCQDLLGFVHLIPDRARERIIDIASTQFQDGSAYHQYQPLTKKGNSDIGSGFNDDPLW
;
A
#
# COMPACT_ATOMS: atom_id res chain seq x y z
N MET A 1 -6.25 16.14 -5.16
CA MET A 1 -7.55 15.79 -4.55
C MET A 1 -7.94 16.87 -3.56
N ARG A 2 -9.08 17.54 -3.70
CA ARG A 2 -9.51 18.55 -2.71
C ARG A 2 -9.97 17.83 -1.44
N PRO A 3 -9.55 18.30 -0.24
CA PRO A 3 -10.03 17.71 1.00
C PRO A 3 -11.57 17.88 1.08
N ARG A 4 -12.26 16.82 1.44
CA ARG A 4 -13.71 16.91 1.68
C ARG A 4 -13.97 17.81 2.89
N PRO A 5 -14.96 18.70 2.86
CA PRO A 5 -15.26 19.53 3.99
C PRO A 5 -15.68 18.69 5.20
N LEU A 6 -15.28 19.09 6.40
CA LEU A 6 -15.61 18.40 7.67
C LEU A 6 -17.12 18.15 7.83
N SER A 7 -17.95 19.06 7.32
CA SER A 7 -19.40 18.92 7.31
C SER A 7 -19.92 17.65 6.62
N SER A 8 -19.20 17.16 5.60
CA SER A 8 -19.58 15.92 4.90
C SER A 8 -19.31 14.67 5.73
N PHE A 9 -18.33 14.71 6.64
CA PHE A 9 -18.09 13.60 7.59
C PHE A 9 -19.11 13.57 8.70
N TRP A 10 -19.47 14.73 9.27
CA TRP A 10 -20.52 14.84 10.28
C TRP A 10 -21.84 14.29 9.77
N ALA A 11 -22.26 14.70 8.58
CA ALA A 11 -23.54 14.24 8.00
C ALA A 11 -23.60 12.72 7.82
N LYS A 12 -22.46 12.05 7.75
CA LYS A 12 -22.39 10.60 7.52
C LYS A 12 -22.55 9.76 8.79
N TYR A 13 -22.33 10.33 9.99
CA TYR A 13 -22.25 9.58 11.25
C TYR A 13 -23.09 10.23 12.36
N GLN A 14 -24.25 10.79 12.01
CA GLN A 14 -25.12 11.52 12.97
C GLN A 14 -26.06 10.63 13.77
N THR A 15 -26.31 9.42 13.28
CA THR A 15 -27.23 8.47 13.93
C THR A 15 -26.57 7.12 14.13
N ASP A 16 -27.01 6.38 15.14
CA ASP A 16 -26.52 5.03 15.41
C ASP A 16 -26.68 4.12 14.19
N ALA A 17 -27.79 4.22 13.48
CA ALA A 17 -28.01 3.44 12.25
C ALA A 17 -26.96 3.72 11.17
N GLN A 18 -26.54 4.97 11.00
CA GLN A 18 -25.49 5.33 10.04
C GLN A 18 -24.11 4.81 10.47
N VAL A 19 -23.85 4.77 11.77
CA VAL A 19 -22.62 4.19 12.32
C VAL A 19 -22.62 2.68 12.11
N ASP A 20 -23.71 2.00 12.42
CA ASP A 20 -23.85 0.56 12.22
C ASP A 20 -23.70 0.16 10.74
N GLU A 21 -24.28 0.93 9.83
CA GLU A 21 -24.12 0.74 8.39
C GLU A 21 -22.66 0.89 7.97
N ALA A 22 -21.95 1.89 8.51
CA ALA A 22 -20.54 2.10 8.21
C ALA A 22 -19.65 0.95 8.73
N PHE A 23 -19.94 0.42 9.91
CA PHE A 23 -19.27 -0.78 10.44
C PHE A 23 -19.55 -2.02 9.59
N ALA A 24 -20.81 -2.24 9.21
CA ALA A 24 -21.18 -3.34 8.34
C ALA A 24 -20.48 -3.25 6.98
N ALA A 25 -20.40 -2.08 6.39
CA ALA A 25 -19.69 -1.84 5.14
C ALA A 25 -18.17 -2.10 5.28
N LEU A 26 -17.56 -1.68 6.39
CA LEU A 26 -16.15 -1.96 6.67
C LEU A 26 -15.88 -3.46 6.84
N GLN A 27 -16.73 -4.15 7.58
CA GLN A 27 -16.61 -5.61 7.75
C GLN A 27 -16.77 -6.34 6.41
N ALA A 28 -17.74 -5.94 5.59
CA ALA A 28 -17.96 -6.53 4.27
C ALA A 28 -16.74 -6.30 3.36
N TYR A 29 -16.15 -5.11 3.37
CA TYR A 29 -14.93 -4.79 2.62
C TYR A 29 -13.77 -5.73 3.00
N TRP A 30 -13.48 -5.86 4.30
CA TRP A 30 -12.40 -6.72 4.75
C TRP A 30 -12.66 -8.19 4.46
N LYS A 31 -13.87 -8.66 4.67
CA LYS A 31 -14.26 -10.04 4.37
C LYS A 31 -14.08 -10.36 2.89
N GLN A 32 -14.51 -9.46 2.01
CA GLN A 32 -14.35 -9.64 0.57
C GLN A 32 -12.88 -9.59 0.13
N LEU A 33 -12.10 -8.68 0.72
CA LEU A 33 -10.68 -8.54 0.41
C LEU A 33 -9.91 -9.80 0.80
N LEU A 34 -10.04 -10.25 2.05
CA LEU A 34 -9.32 -11.38 2.60
C LEU A 34 -9.75 -12.73 1.98
N ALA A 35 -10.99 -12.84 1.50
CA ALA A 35 -11.49 -14.04 0.84
C ALA A 35 -10.83 -14.33 -0.53
N ARG A 36 -10.03 -13.42 -1.06
CA ARG A 36 -9.32 -13.63 -2.33
C ARG A 36 -8.17 -14.64 -2.24
N TYR A 37 -7.65 -14.83 -1.05
CA TYR A 37 -6.62 -15.82 -0.77
C TYR A 37 -6.85 -16.42 0.62
N THR A 38 -7.16 -17.71 0.67
CA THR A 38 -7.42 -18.42 1.92
C THR A 38 -6.71 -19.76 1.96
N VAL A 39 -6.22 -20.10 3.13
CA VAL A 39 -5.63 -21.41 3.44
C VAL A 39 -6.50 -22.07 4.51
N ASP A 40 -6.79 -23.35 4.33
CA ASP A 40 -7.44 -24.17 5.31
C ASP A 40 -6.52 -25.35 5.66
N SER A 41 -5.96 -25.29 6.85
CA SER A 41 -5.04 -26.30 7.38
C SER A 41 -5.54 -26.82 8.72
N ALA A 42 -4.96 -27.93 9.19
CA ALA A 42 -5.27 -28.48 10.51
C ALA A 42 -4.81 -27.58 11.68
N ASP A 43 -3.98 -26.56 11.42
CA ASP A 43 -3.48 -25.63 12.44
C ASP A 43 -4.20 -24.27 12.32
N GLU A 44 -5.07 -24.00 13.27
CA GLU A 44 -5.82 -22.73 13.36
C GLU A 44 -4.93 -21.49 13.49
N LYS A 45 -3.72 -21.62 14.05
CA LYS A 45 -2.79 -20.50 14.15
C LYS A 45 -2.23 -20.15 12.77
N VAL A 46 -1.91 -21.16 11.97
CA VAL A 46 -1.48 -20.98 10.58
C VAL A 46 -2.60 -20.33 9.77
N ASN A 47 -3.83 -20.84 9.88
CA ASN A 47 -5.00 -20.28 9.21
C ASN A 47 -5.18 -18.79 9.55
N ARG A 48 -5.10 -18.43 10.82
CA ARG A 48 -5.23 -17.05 11.27
C ARG A 48 -4.10 -16.14 10.78
N MET A 49 -2.86 -16.64 10.84
CA MET A 49 -1.71 -15.87 10.35
C MET A 49 -1.82 -15.60 8.85
N VAL A 50 -2.08 -16.62 8.06
CA VAL A 50 -2.10 -16.50 6.60
C VAL A 50 -3.34 -15.74 6.12
N ASN A 51 -4.52 -16.08 6.63
CA ASN A 51 -5.79 -15.54 6.12
C ASN A 51 -6.10 -14.12 6.61
N THR A 52 -5.43 -13.66 7.66
CA THR A 52 -5.72 -12.34 8.23
C THR A 52 -4.46 -11.49 8.40
N TRP A 53 -3.54 -11.92 9.27
CA TRP A 53 -2.48 -11.04 9.73
C TRP A 53 -1.44 -10.74 8.66
N ASN A 54 -1.00 -11.72 7.88
CA ASN A 54 -0.02 -11.50 6.82
C ASN A 54 -0.61 -10.58 5.74
N GLN A 55 -1.84 -10.81 5.34
CA GLN A 55 -2.52 -10.00 4.34
C GLN A 55 -2.76 -8.56 4.84
N TYR A 56 -3.18 -8.42 6.09
CA TYR A 56 -3.34 -7.12 6.72
C TYR A 56 -2.01 -6.37 6.78
N GLN A 57 -0.93 -7.02 7.22
CA GLN A 57 0.39 -6.42 7.32
C GLN A 57 0.92 -5.97 5.95
N CYS A 58 0.79 -6.79 4.92
CA CYS A 58 1.19 -6.44 3.57
C CYS A 58 0.42 -5.21 3.06
N MET A 59 -0.89 -5.16 3.31
CA MET A 59 -1.71 -4.01 2.93
C MET A 59 -1.35 -2.73 3.69
N VAL A 60 -1.05 -2.83 4.97
CA VAL A 60 -0.56 -1.70 5.76
C VAL A 60 0.76 -1.20 5.19
N THR A 61 1.72 -2.08 4.94
CA THR A 61 3.01 -1.74 4.35
C THR A 61 2.85 -1.04 3.01
N PHE A 62 2.00 -1.56 2.12
CA PHE A 62 1.70 -0.93 0.84
C PHE A 62 1.09 0.47 0.99
N ASN A 63 0.09 0.62 1.85
CA ASN A 63 -0.61 1.90 2.02
C ASN A 63 0.27 2.95 2.69
N MET A 64 1.06 2.55 3.65
CA MET A 64 1.96 3.43 4.40
C MET A 64 3.27 3.66 3.67
N SER A 65 3.59 2.82 2.68
CA SER A 65 4.76 2.98 1.80
C SER A 65 6.07 3.12 2.56
N ARG A 66 6.19 2.49 3.71
CA ARG A 66 7.34 2.60 4.63
C ARG A 66 7.70 4.04 5.03
N SER A 67 6.93 5.02 4.60
CA SER A 67 7.15 6.45 4.89
C SER A 67 6.18 7.02 5.93
N ALA A 68 5.52 6.16 6.69
CA ALA A 68 4.55 6.54 7.70
C ALA A 68 5.18 7.10 8.98
N SER A 69 6.46 6.95 9.15
CA SER A 69 7.14 7.48 10.32
C SER A 69 7.42 8.96 10.15
N TYR A 70 6.46 9.75 10.55
CA TYR A 70 6.57 11.19 10.59
C TYR A 70 7.76 11.66 11.44
N TYR A 71 8.08 10.91 12.47
CA TYR A 71 9.17 11.21 13.41
C TYR A 71 10.52 10.64 12.97
N GLU A 72 10.52 9.46 12.34
CA GLU A 72 11.75 8.80 11.96
C GLU A 72 12.29 9.28 10.61
N SER A 73 11.41 9.44 9.63
CA SER A 73 11.81 9.68 8.25
C SER A 73 11.42 11.04 7.70
N GLY A 74 10.52 11.77 8.37
CA GLY A 74 9.96 13.01 7.85
C GLY A 74 9.12 12.83 6.59
N ILE A 75 8.54 13.92 6.13
CA ILE A 75 7.69 13.94 4.92
C ILE A 75 8.48 13.92 3.61
N GLY A 76 9.78 14.15 3.66
CA GLY A 76 10.65 14.25 2.48
C GLY A 76 11.24 12.92 2.01
N ARG A 77 11.12 11.85 2.80
CA ARG A 77 11.70 10.56 2.43
C ARG A 77 10.89 9.88 1.35
N GLY A 78 11.59 9.44 0.31
CA GLY A 78 11.02 8.62 -0.75
C GLY A 78 10.84 7.15 -0.34
N MET A 79 10.15 6.42 -1.18
CA MET A 79 10.06 4.96 -1.12
C MET A 79 11.19 4.35 -1.94
N GLY A 80 11.84 3.31 -1.41
CA GLY A 80 12.82 2.56 -2.19
C GLY A 80 12.20 1.91 -3.43
N PHE A 81 12.90 1.93 -4.54
CA PHE A 81 12.46 1.28 -5.77
C PHE A 81 12.27 -0.22 -5.55
N ARG A 82 13.32 -0.91 -5.16
CA ARG A 82 13.30 -2.33 -4.80
C ARG A 82 12.27 -2.63 -3.71
N ASP A 83 12.30 -1.87 -2.62
CA ASP A 83 11.39 -2.08 -1.48
C ASP A 83 9.94 -2.04 -1.91
N SER A 84 9.57 -1.10 -2.78
CA SER A 84 8.21 -0.97 -3.28
C SER A 84 7.80 -2.14 -4.17
N CYS A 85 8.71 -2.65 -4.99
CA CYS A 85 8.46 -3.83 -5.81
C CYS A 85 8.28 -5.08 -4.94
N GLN A 86 9.13 -5.27 -3.93
CA GLN A 86 9.01 -6.39 -2.99
C GLN A 86 7.71 -6.34 -2.19
N ASP A 87 7.30 -5.15 -1.72
CA ASP A 87 6.05 -4.98 -1.00
C ASP A 87 4.83 -5.37 -1.86
N LEU A 88 4.89 -5.09 -3.18
CA LEU A 88 3.84 -5.48 -4.11
C LEU A 88 3.70 -6.99 -4.26
N LEU A 89 4.80 -7.75 -4.21
CA LEU A 89 4.75 -9.21 -4.29
C LEU A 89 3.90 -9.82 -3.16
N GLY A 90 3.93 -9.21 -1.98
CA GLY A 90 3.19 -9.69 -0.82
C GLY A 90 1.67 -9.59 -0.96
N PHE A 91 1.16 -8.78 -1.93
CA PHE A 91 -0.27 -8.56 -1.92
C PHE A 91 -0.93 -8.09 -3.24
N VAL A 92 -0.20 -8.22 -4.34
CA VAL A 92 -0.73 -7.91 -5.68
C VAL A 92 -2.06 -8.61 -5.98
N HIS A 93 -2.25 -9.83 -5.48
CA HIS A 93 -3.46 -10.63 -5.66
C HIS A 93 -4.68 -10.06 -4.93
N LEU A 94 -4.48 -9.27 -3.87
CA LEU A 94 -5.57 -8.65 -3.11
C LEU A 94 -6.13 -7.41 -3.80
N ILE A 95 -5.26 -6.58 -4.39
CA ILE A 95 -5.62 -5.30 -5.00
C ILE A 95 -4.94 -5.09 -6.35
N PRO A 96 -5.19 -5.94 -7.35
CA PRO A 96 -4.45 -5.95 -8.60
C PRO A 96 -4.46 -4.60 -9.33
N ASP A 97 -5.57 -3.87 -9.31
CA ASP A 97 -5.67 -2.57 -9.98
C ASP A 97 -4.73 -1.52 -9.35
N ARG A 98 -4.74 -1.42 -8.03
CA ARG A 98 -3.85 -0.51 -7.30
C ARG A 98 -2.38 -0.94 -7.39
N ALA A 99 -2.12 -2.24 -7.41
CA ALA A 99 -0.80 -2.79 -7.62
C ALA A 99 -0.27 -2.40 -9.02
N ARG A 100 -1.10 -2.54 -10.05
CA ARG A 100 -0.77 -2.11 -11.41
C ARG A 100 -0.43 -0.61 -11.48
N GLU A 101 -1.23 0.24 -10.84
CA GLU A 101 -0.95 1.67 -10.77
C GLU A 101 0.42 1.95 -10.12
N ARG A 102 0.72 1.28 -9.01
CA ARG A 102 2.02 1.42 -8.34
C ARG A 102 3.18 0.94 -9.20
N ILE A 103 3.04 -0.17 -9.91
CA ILE A 103 4.05 -0.67 -10.85
C ILE A 103 4.35 0.38 -11.92
N ILE A 104 3.31 0.97 -12.50
CA ILE A 104 3.47 2.01 -13.52
C ILE A 104 4.15 3.26 -12.93
N ASP A 105 3.75 3.68 -11.75
CA ASP A 105 4.36 4.83 -11.06
C ASP A 105 5.86 4.61 -10.80
N ILE A 106 6.25 3.43 -10.34
CA ILE A 106 7.64 3.07 -10.08
C ILE A 106 8.42 2.97 -11.40
N ALA A 107 7.90 2.24 -12.38
CA ALA A 107 8.53 2.06 -13.69
C ALA A 107 8.74 3.41 -14.42
N SER A 108 7.88 4.39 -14.18
CA SER A 108 8.03 5.74 -14.74
C SER A 108 9.27 6.48 -14.24
N THR A 109 9.93 5.98 -13.20
CA THR A 109 11.17 6.55 -12.64
C THR A 109 12.43 5.84 -13.16
N GLN A 110 12.31 4.86 -14.06
CA GLN A 110 13.42 4.26 -14.75
C GLN A 110 14.00 5.19 -15.84
N PHE A 111 15.30 5.08 -16.06
CA PHE A 111 16.00 5.73 -17.17
C PHE A 111 15.96 4.85 -18.43
N GLN A 112 16.29 5.45 -19.57
CA GLN A 112 16.30 4.74 -20.88
C GLN A 112 17.33 3.59 -20.94
N ASP A 113 18.39 3.68 -20.15
CA ASP A 113 19.41 2.64 -20.05
C ASP A 113 19.01 1.48 -19.13
N GLY A 114 17.82 1.54 -18.55
CA GLY A 114 17.28 0.53 -17.65
C GLY A 114 17.65 0.71 -16.19
N SER A 115 18.52 1.66 -15.85
CA SER A 115 18.78 2.02 -14.47
C SER A 115 17.59 2.78 -13.85
N ALA A 116 17.58 2.93 -12.54
CA ALA A 116 16.50 3.60 -11.83
C ALA A 116 17.04 4.50 -10.71
N TYR A 117 16.21 5.43 -10.27
CA TYR A 117 16.44 6.11 -9.01
C TYR A 117 16.28 5.11 -7.86
N HIS A 118 17.15 5.21 -6.86
CA HIS A 118 17.04 4.39 -5.65
C HIS A 118 15.76 4.63 -4.88
N GLN A 119 15.24 5.85 -4.93
CA GLN A 119 13.99 6.23 -4.26
C GLN A 119 13.03 6.96 -5.19
N TYR A 120 11.75 6.75 -4.91
CA TYR A 120 10.61 7.35 -5.57
C TYR A 120 9.79 8.14 -4.56
N GLN A 121 9.31 9.33 -4.97
CA GLN A 121 8.44 10.16 -4.15
C GLN A 121 6.97 9.91 -4.48
N PRO A 122 6.19 9.30 -3.58
CA PRO A 122 4.81 8.90 -3.88
C PRO A 122 3.85 10.07 -4.10
N LEU A 123 4.14 11.23 -3.51
CA LEU A 123 3.30 12.43 -3.65
C LEU A 123 3.49 13.14 -4.99
N THR A 124 4.72 13.21 -5.46
CA THR A 124 5.06 13.88 -6.72
C THR A 124 5.17 12.92 -7.90
N LYS A 125 5.23 11.62 -7.62
CA LYS A 125 5.45 10.55 -8.61
C LYS A 125 6.75 10.70 -9.39
N LYS A 126 7.79 11.20 -8.74
CA LYS A 126 9.11 11.43 -9.33
C LYS A 126 10.19 10.69 -8.58
N GLY A 127 11.24 10.29 -9.28
CA GLY A 127 12.45 9.78 -8.67
C GLY A 127 13.13 10.83 -7.78
N ASN A 128 13.80 10.39 -6.73
CA ASN A 128 14.52 11.25 -5.80
C ASN A 128 16.00 11.32 -6.20
N SER A 129 16.40 12.43 -6.81
CA SER A 129 17.77 12.67 -7.24
C SER A 129 18.78 12.83 -6.09
N ASP A 130 18.31 13.19 -4.90
CA ASP A 130 19.19 13.50 -3.76
C ASP A 130 19.81 12.24 -3.13
N ILE A 131 19.17 11.09 -3.33
CA ILE A 131 19.64 9.80 -2.81
C ILE A 131 20.53 9.09 -3.84
N GLY A 132 20.49 9.52 -5.10
CA GLY A 132 21.29 8.94 -6.17
C GLY A 132 20.55 7.88 -6.98
N SER A 133 21.29 7.31 -7.92
CA SER A 133 20.85 6.29 -8.87
C SER A 133 21.97 5.30 -9.12
N GLY A 134 21.69 4.25 -9.89
CA GLY A 134 22.72 3.30 -10.30
C GLY A 134 23.01 2.17 -9.31
N PHE A 135 22.11 1.92 -8.37
CA PHE A 135 22.14 0.70 -7.56
C PHE A 135 21.73 -0.48 -8.45
N ASN A 136 22.63 -1.46 -8.57
CA ASN A 136 22.47 -2.54 -9.54
C ASN A 136 21.27 -3.46 -9.31
N ASP A 137 20.79 -3.54 -8.09
CA ASP A 137 19.70 -4.44 -7.71
C ASP A 137 18.31 -3.80 -7.81
N ASP A 138 18.21 -2.48 -7.84
CA ASP A 138 16.92 -1.79 -7.92
C ASP A 138 16.11 -2.17 -9.17
N PRO A 139 16.65 -2.12 -10.39
CA PRO A 139 15.88 -2.40 -11.60
C PRO A 139 15.63 -3.90 -11.86
N LEU A 140 16.16 -4.79 -11.02
CA LEU A 140 15.96 -6.24 -11.16
C LEU A 140 14.63 -6.72 -10.56
N TRP A 141 13.95 -5.91 -9.78
CA TRP A 141 12.70 -6.21 -9.12
C TRP A 141 11.51 -5.68 -9.90
#